data_a508cbd537a6a1fbf6744bb2e06f3014
#
_entry.id   a508cbd537a6a1fbf6744bb2e06f3014
#
_cell.length_a   1.000
_cell.length_b   1.000
_cell.length_c   1.000
_cell.angle_alpha   90.00
_cell.angle_beta   90.00
_cell.angle_gamma   90.00
#
_symmetry.space_group_name_H-M   'P 1'
#
loop_
_entity.id
_entity.type
_entity.pdbx_description
1 polymer ?
#
loop_
_entity_poly.entity_id
_entity_poly.type
_entity_poly.pdbx_seq_one_letter_code
_entity_poly.pdbx_strand_id
1 'polypeptide(L)'
;VPVRVELGPKDVAKQAAMLARRDRPGREGKVSASLADLPATIEKLLLDIHRSMYDKALAFRRANTRETKTYDDFKKAVETGFAFAPWCGSGDCEATIKEETRATMRCIPLDPGAVMGNDGASGSETCIHCGKPAKQRAIFARAY
;
A
#
# COMPACT_ATOMS: atom_id res chain seq x y z
N VAL A 1 16.47 -6.67 -8.92
CA VAL A 1 17.34 -6.65 -7.72
C VAL A 1 17.21 -5.31 -7.00
N PRO A 2 17.25 -5.25 -5.66
CA PRO A 2 17.14 -4.00 -4.91
C PRO A 2 18.41 -3.14 -4.95
N VAL A 3 19.58 -3.76 -4.94
CA VAL A 3 20.88 -3.09 -5.04
C VAL A 3 21.69 -3.74 -6.14
N ARG A 4 22.30 -2.94 -6.99
CA ARG A 4 23.29 -3.37 -8.00
C ARG A 4 24.66 -2.84 -7.60
N VAL A 5 25.66 -3.71 -7.58
CA VAL A 5 27.05 -3.38 -7.32
C VAL A 5 27.77 -3.22 -8.66
N GLU A 6 28.37 -2.08 -8.90
CA GLU A 6 29.14 -1.76 -10.10
C GLU A 6 30.62 -1.63 -9.72
N LEU A 7 31.48 -2.35 -10.42
CA LEU A 7 32.92 -2.33 -10.23
C LEU A 7 33.62 -2.10 -11.55
N GLY A 8 34.35 -1.02 -11.63
CA GLY A 8 35.21 -0.69 -12.77
C GLY A 8 36.68 -0.59 -12.38
N PRO A 9 37.63 -0.49 -13.35
CA PRO A 9 39.05 -0.38 -13.04
C PRO A 9 39.40 0.78 -12.10
N LYS A 10 38.69 1.91 -12.23
CA LYS A 10 38.87 3.08 -11.37
C LYS A 10 38.39 2.84 -9.94
N ASP A 11 37.34 2.02 -9.77
CA ASP A 11 36.79 1.70 -8.45
C ASP A 11 37.72 0.73 -7.73
N VAL A 12 38.25 -0.27 -8.44
CA VAL A 12 39.24 -1.21 -7.91
C VAL A 12 40.51 -0.47 -7.43
N ALA A 13 40.99 0.47 -8.22
CA ALA A 13 42.16 1.27 -7.85
C ALA A 13 41.92 2.11 -6.57
N LYS A 14 40.67 2.48 -6.30
CA LYS A 14 40.28 3.24 -5.09
C LYS A 14 39.80 2.36 -3.95
N GLN A 15 39.86 1.03 -4.09
CA GLN A 15 39.31 0.07 -3.14
C GLN A 15 37.84 0.39 -2.79
N ALA A 16 37.04 0.73 -3.80
CA ALA A 16 35.65 1.12 -3.65
C ALA A 16 34.76 0.40 -4.67
N ALA A 17 33.45 0.45 -4.44
CA ALA A 17 32.41 0.01 -5.38
C ALA A 17 31.32 1.06 -5.47
N MET A 18 30.65 1.13 -6.63
CA MET A 18 29.45 1.95 -6.80
C MET A 18 28.20 1.09 -6.59
N LEU A 19 27.33 1.50 -5.68
CA LEU A 19 26.04 0.87 -5.39
C LEU A 19 24.93 1.67 -6.04
N ALA A 20 24.05 1.01 -6.79
CA ALA A 20 22.86 1.64 -7.39
C ALA A 20 21.59 1.06 -6.80
N ARG A 21 20.72 1.93 -6.30
CA ARG A 21 19.43 1.59 -5.65
C ARG A 21 18.32 1.53 -6.68
N ARG A 22 17.39 0.55 -6.55
CA ARG A 22 16.22 0.46 -7.44
C ARG A 22 15.11 1.47 -7.13
N ASP A 23 14.98 1.90 -5.87
CA ASP A 23 13.93 2.82 -5.42
C ASP A 23 14.21 4.28 -5.77
N ARG A 24 15.47 4.58 -6.17
CA ARG A 24 15.93 5.90 -6.62
C ARG A 24 16.73 5.74 -7.91
N PRO A 25 16.09 5.83 -9.10
CA PRO A 25 16.80 5.71 -10.37
C PRO A 25 17.72 6.92 -10.63
N GLY A 26 18.74 6.70 -11.47
CA GLY A 26 19.68 7.77 -11.86
C GLY A 26 20.81 8.00 -10.86
N ARG A 27 21.41 9.19 -10.91
CA ARG A 27 22.58 9.52 -10.09
C ARG A 27 22.28 9.64 -8.61
N GLU A 28 21.10 10.08 -8.25
CA GLU A 28 20.66 10.24 -6.85
C GLU A 28 20.59 8.92 -6.09
N GLY A 29 20.40 7.82 -6.80
CA GLY A 29 20.39 6.47 -6.22
C GLY A 29 21.75 5.80 -6.19
N LYS A 30 22.84 6.49 -6.58
CA LYS A 30 24.19 5.93 -6.57
C LYS A 30 24.96 6.36 -5.34
N VAL A 31 25.56 5.38 -4.66
CA VAL A 31 26.39 5.57 -3.45
C VAL A 31 27.70 4.84 -3.65
N SER A 32 28.82 5.54 -3.42
CA SER A 32 30.14 4.89 -3.38
C SER A 32 30.39 4.33 -1.97
N ALA A 33 30.88 3.12 -1.90
CA ALA A 33 31.25 2.46 -0.64
C ALA A 33 32.67 1.87 -0.75
N SER A 34 33.42 1.89 0.34
CA SER A 34 34.70 1.15 0.39
C SER A 34 34.45 -0.36 0.30
N LEU A 35 35.37 -1.11 -0.26
CA LEU A 35 35.26 -2.57 -0.31
C LEU A 35 35.25 -3.18 1.10
N ALA A 36 35.92 -2.57 2.05
CA ALA A 36 35.93 -3.03 3.45
C ALA A 36 34.57 -2.90 4.13
N ASP A 37 33.82 -1.82 3.85
CA ASP A 37 32.52 -1.53 4.46
C ASP A 37 31.34 -2.02 3.61
N LEU A 38 31.62 -2.66 2.46
CA LEU A 38 30.63 -3.01 1.46
C LEU A 38 29.47 -3.86 2.03
N PRO A 39 29.72 -4.93 2.83
CA PRO A 39 28.65 -5.74 3.41
C PRO A 39 27.71 -4.92 4.29
N ALA A 40 28.27 -4.17 5.25
CA ALA A 40 27.48 -3.34 6.17
C ALA A 40 26.69 -2.24 5.45
N THR A 41 27.31 -1.65 4.41
CA THR A 41 26.64 -0.64 3.57
C THR A 41 25.47 -1.24 2.79
N ILE A 42 25.63 -2.44 2.24
CA ILE A 42 24.53 -3.14 1.52
C ILE A 42 23.38 -3.46 2.47
N GLU A 43 23.66 -4.01 3.66
CA GLU A 43 22.63 -4.31 4.66
C GLU A 43 21.81 -3.06 5.02
N LYS A 44 22.49 -1.96 5.31
CA LYS A 44 21.83 -0.67 5.58
C LYS A 44 20.99 -0.18 4.40
N LEU A 45 21.52 -0.27 3.18
CA LEU A 45 20.79 0.14 1.98
C LEU A 45 19.54 -0.72 1.76
N LEU A 46 19.60 -2.03 2.01
CA LEU A 46 18.44 -2.91 1.87
C LEU A 46 17.32 -2.53 2.83
N LEU A 47 17.65 -2.22 4.08
CA LEU A 47 16.68 -1.73 5.07
C LEU A 47 16.08 -0.39 4.65
N ASP A 48 16.91 0.55 4.20
CA ASP A 48 16.46 1.87 3.73
C ASP A 48 15.54 1.76 2.52
N ILE A 49 15.87 0.88 1.56
CA ILE A 49 15.05 0.63 0.36
C ILE A 49 13.70 0.04 0.77
N HIS A 50 13.71 -0.95 1.66
CA HIS A 50 12.48 -1.56 2.18
C HIS A 50 11.57 -0.51 2.80
N ARG A 51 12.11 0.33 3.69
CA ARG A 51 11.38 1.41 4.34
C ARG A 51 10.82 2.43 3.35
N SER A 52 11.66 2.89 2.41
CA SER A 52 11.25 3.84 1.36
C SER A 52 10.11 3.30 0.51
N MET A 53 10.16 2.01 0.11
CA MET A 53 9.10 1.37 -0.66
C MET A 53 7.82 1.19 0.15
N TYR A 54 7.94 0.80 1.42
CA TYR A 54 6.81 0.69 2.34
C TYR A 54 6.12 2.03 2.55
N ASP A 55 6.87 3.08 2.84
CA ASP A 55 6.33 4.42 3.07
C ASP A 55 5.61 4.97 1.84
N LYS A 56 6.15 4.74 0.63
CA LYS A 56 5.49 5.09 -0.63
C LYS A 56 4.16 4.34 -0.82
N ALA A 57 4.16 3.03 -0.57
CA ALA A 57 2.95 2.22 -0.68
C ALA A 57 1.88 2.64 0.34
N LEU A 58 2.31 2.93 1.58
CA LEU A 58 1.44 3.41 2.65
C LEU A 58 0.84 4.78 2.32
N ALA A 59 1.66 5.71 1.83
CA ALA A 59 1.20 7.02 1.39
C ALA A 59 0.20 6.92 0.24
N PHE A 60 0.48 6.07 -0.76
CA PHE A 60 -0.44 5.81 -1.87
C PHE A 60 -1.76 5.22 -1.37
N ARG A 61 -1.72 4.21 -0.50
CA ARG A 61 -2.93 3.62 0.09
C ARG A 61 -3.77 4.68 0.80
N ARG A 62 -3.15 5.49 1.68
CA ARG A 62 -3.86 6.54 2.45
C ARG A 62 -4.48 7.59 1.53
N ALA A 63 -3.77 8.05 0.52
CA ALA A 63 -4.25 9.06 -0.41
C ALA A 63 -5.43 8.57 -1.27
N ASN A 64 -5.50 7.26 -1.54
CA ASN A 64 -6.51 6.66 -2.42
C ASN A 64 -7.60 5.87 -1.68
N THR A 65 -7.57 5.80 -0.34
CA THR A 65 -8.64 5.17 0.45
C THR A 65 -9.61 6.24 0.97
N ARG A 66 -10.89 6.04 0.73
CA ARG A 66 -11.97 6.92 1.20
C ARG A 66 -12.93 6.15 2.08
N GLU A 67 -13.21 6.69 3.24
CA GLU A 67 -14.32 6.23 4.07
C GLU A 67 -15.64 6.69 3.43
N THR A 68 -16.58 5.77 3.28
CA THR A 68 -17.86 6.04 2.61
C THR A 68 -19.03 5.74 3.54
N LYS A 69 -19.99 6.65 3.60
CA LYS A 69 -21.20 6.55 4.43
C LYS A 69 -22.46 6.34 3.61
N THR A 70 -22.44 6.67 2.34
CA THR A 70 -23.55 6.45 1.40
C THR A 70 -23.12 5.56 0.25
N TYR A 71 -24.08 4.86 -0.35
CA TYR A 71 -23.79 3.99 -1.48
C TYR A 71 -23.35 4.77 -2.74
N ASP A 72 -23.82 6.00 -2.89
CA ASP A 72 -23.37 6.87 -3.99
C ASP A 72 -21.93 7.33 -3.83
N ASP A 73 -21.50 7.65 -2.60
CA ASP A 73 -20.09 7.96 -2.31
C ASP A 73 -19.21 6.73 -2.50
N PHE A 74 -19.72 5.55 -2.13
CA PHE A 74 -19.05 4.28 -2.37
C PHE A 74 -18.80 4.05 -3.87
N LYS A 75 -19.82 4.23 -4.73
CA LYS A 75 -19.70 4.10 -6.18
C LYS A 75 -18.61 5.01 -6.73
N LYS A 76 -18.60 6.28 -6.32
CA LYS A 76 -17.57 7.26 -6.73
C LYS A 76 -16.17 6.87 -6.23
N ALA A 77 -16.05 6.40 -4.99
CA ALA A 77 -14.76 6.03 -4.42
C ALA A 77 -14.12 4.84 -5.14
N VAL A 78 -14.90 3.81 -5.48
CA VAL A 78 -14.38 2.61 -6.18
C VAL A 78 -14.05 2.85 -7.65
N GLU A 79 -14.44 3.98 -8.23
CA GLU A 79 -14.04 4.34 -9.59
C GLU A 79 -12.56 4.70 -9.71
N THR A 80 -12.01 5.34 -8.69
CA THR A 80 -10.66 5.91 -8.72
C THR A 80 -9.71 5.37 -7.66
N GLY A 81 -10.22 4.55 -6.71
CA GLY A 81 -9.40 4.08 -5.59
C GLY A 81 -10.08 3.00 -4.76
N PHE A 82 -9.91 3.11 -3.45
CA PHE A 82 -10.41 2.17 -2.46
C PHE A 82 -11.54 2.80 -1.66
N ALA A 83 -12.66 2.09 -1.51
CA ALA A 83 -13.72 2.43 -0.56
C ALA A 83 -13.57 1.61 0.71
N PHE A 84 -13.50 2.28 1.86
CA PHE A 84 -13.59 1.66 3.17
C PHE A 84 -15.01 1.85 3.70
N ALA A 85 -15.77 0.76 3.77
CA ALA A 85 -17.20 0.80 4.00
C ALA A 85 -17.69 -0.27 4.96
N PRO A 86 -18.79 -0.03 5.71
CA PRO A 86 -19.44 -1.01 6.55
C PRO A 86 -20.13 -2.08 5.70
N TRP A 87 -20.00 -3.36 6.10
CA TRP A 87 -20.52 -4.52 5.39
C TRP A 87 -21.21 -5.52 6.32
N CYS A 88 -22.35 -6.07 5.90
CA CYS A 88 -23.18 -6.99 6.68
C CYS A 88 -22.66 -8.43 6.79
N GLY A 89 -21.59 -8.78 6.04
CA GLY A 89 -21.05 -10.13 6.03
C GLY A 89 -21.77 -11.11 5.09
N SER A 90 -22.72 -10.65 4.26
CA SER A 90 -23.46 -11.52 3.33
C SER A 90 -22.77 -11.62 1.98
N GLY A 91 -22.55 -12.85 1.49
CA GLY A 91 -22.03 -13.08 0.13
C GLY A 91 -22.96 -12.57 -0.97
N ASP A 92 -24.29 -12.64 -0.78
CA ASP A 92 -25.27 -12.11 -1.74
C ASP A 92 -25.13 -10.60 -1.90
N CYS A 93 -24.92 -9.91 -0.76
CA CYS A 93 -24.70 -8.46 -0.77
C CYS A 93 -23.39 -8.09 -1.48
N GLU A 94 -22.34 -8.88 -1.28
CA GLU A 94 -21.08 -8.71 -2.01
C GLU A 94 -21.25 -8.94 -3.51
N ALA A 95 -21.97 -9.99 -3.90
CA ALA A 95 -22.24 -10.29 -5.30
C ALA A 95 -23.00 -9.15 -5.99
N THR A 96 -24.01 -8.58 -5.34
CA THR A 96 -24.75 -7.43 -5.87
C THR A 96 -23.88 -6.19 -6.01
N ILE A 97 -23.06 -5.88 -5.00
CA ILE A 97 -22.08 -4.77 -5.08
C ILE A 97 -21.13 -4.96 -6.27
N LYS A 98 -20.63 -6.17 -6.48
CA LYS A 98 -19.76 -6.50 -7.61
C LYS A 98 -20.47 -6.33 -8.94
N GLU A 99 -21.71 -6.77 -9.08
CA GLU A 99 -22.51 -6.64 -10.29
C GLU A 99 -22.74 -5.17 -10.65
N GLU A 100 -23.18 -4.36 -9.68
CA GLU A 100 -23.51 -2.96 -9.90
C GLU A 100 -22.28 -2.05 -10.11
N THR A 101 -21.16 -2.34 -9.45
CA THR A 101 -20.01 -1.41 -9.39
C THR A 101 -18.73 -1.95 -10.01
N ARG A 102 -18.67 -3.27 -10.28
CA ARG A 102 -17.46 -4.03 -10.63
C ARG A 102 -16.40 -4.02 -9.51
N ALA A 103 -16.71 -3.47 -8.35
CA ALA A 103 -15.82 -3.51 -7.19
C ALA A 103 -15.97 -4.86 -6.47
N THR A 104 -14.84 -5.40 -6.03
CA THR A 104 -14.78 -6.60 -5.20
C THR A 104 -14.18 -6.27 -3.86
N MET A 105 -14.54 -7.04 -2.84
CA MET A 105 -13.89 -6.95 -1.54
C MET A 105 -12.42 -7.35 -1.66
N ARG A 106 -11.50 -6.51 -1.14
CA ARG A 106 -10.06 -6.74 -1.17
C ARG A 106 -9.54 -7.34 0.12
N CYS A 107 -10.00 -6.79 1.22
CA CYS A 107 -9.67 -7.32 2.54
C CYS A 107 -10.66 -6.80 3.59
N ILE A 108 -10.67 -7.52 4.70
CA ILE A 108 -11.27 -7.10 5.97
C ILE A 108 -10.08 -6.76 6.87
N PRO A 109 -9.84 -5.48 7.21
CA PRO A 109 -8.73 -5.10 8.07
C PRO A 109 -8.84 -5.74 9.45
N LEU A 110 -7.76 -6.29 9.97
CA LEU A 110 -7.69 -6.79 11.35
C LEU A 110 -7.76 -5.64 12.36
N ASP A 111 -7.23 -4.49 11.99
CA ASP A 111 -7.32 -3.24 12.72
C ASP A 111 -7.93 -2.16 11.82
N PRO A 112 -9.24 -1.93 11.92
CA PRO A 112 -9.94 -0.90 11.13
C PRO A 112 -9.41 0.51 11.40
N GLY A 113 -8.95 0.81 12.62
CA GLY A 113 -8.37 2.11 13.00
C GLY A 113 -7.08 2.41 12.24
N ALA A 114 -6.26 1.41 11.96
CA ALA A 114 -5.02 1.56 11.18
C ALA A 114 -5.24 1.93 9.70
N VAL A 115 -6.46 1.75 9.17
CA VAL A 115 -6.78 2.09 7.77
C VAL A 115 -6.84 3.60 7.56
N MET A 116 -7.58 4.29 8.43
CA MET A 116 -7.87 5.74 8.29
C MET A 116 -7.15 6.58 9.35
N GLY A 117 -6.50 5.96 10.34
CA GLY A 117 -5.87 6.68 11.45
C GLY A 117 -6.86 7.21 12.49
N ASN A 118 -8.10 6.72 12.46
CA ASN A 118 -9.14 7.03 13.43
C ASN A 118 -9.41 5.79 14.27
N ASP A 119 -9.63 5.97 15.56
CA ASP A 119 -10.13 4.91 16.44
C ASP A 119 -11.48 4.47 15.87
N GLY A 120 -11.50 3.29 15.27
CA GLY A 120 -12.66 2.77 14.56
C GLY A 120 -13.89 2.75 15.47
N ALA A 121 -14.65 3.83 15.43
CA ALA A 121 -15.90 3.93 16.18
C ALA A 121 -16.87 2.89 15.65
N SER A 122 -16.99 1.78 16.35
CA SER A 122 -18.06 0.81 16.21
C SER A 122 -19.33 1.39 16.83
N GLY A 123 -19.87 2.42 16.20
CA GLY A 123 -21.28 2.74 16.37
C GLY A 123 -22.10 1.70 15.62
N SER A 124 -23.41 1.65 15.88
CA SER A 124 -24.37 0.80 15.14
C SER A 124 -24.41 1.23 13.66
N GLU A 125 -23.43 0.76 12.88
CA GLU A 125 -23.34 1.06 11.45
C GLU A 125 -24.24 0.11 10.65
N THR A 126 -24.76 0.60 9.56
CA THR A 126 -25.51 -0.20 8.60
C THR A 126 -24.66 -0.49 7.35
N CYS A 127 -24.90 -1.66 6.78
CA CYS A 127 -24.23 -2.07 5.54
C CYS A 127 -24.44 -1.02 4.46
N ILE A 128 -23.35 -0.66 3.80
CA ILE A 128 -23.31 0.37 2.75
C ILE A 128 -24.30 0.12 1.60
N HIS A 129 -24.66 -1.14 1.35
CA HIS A 129 -25.57 -1.52 0.27
C HIS A 129 -26.99 -1.84 0.79
N CYS A 130 -27.15 -2.81 1.69
CA CYS A 130 -28.46 -3.33 2.04
C CYS A 130 -29.11 -2.70 3.29
N GLY A 131 -28.42 -1.79 3.98
CA GLY A 131 -28.93 -1.13 5.18
C GLY A 131 -29.09 -2.01 6.44
N LYS A 132 -28.85 -3.32 6.36
CA LYS A 132 -28.84 -4.22 7.53
C LYS A 132 -27.67 -3.89 8.46
N PRO A 133 -27.71 -4.27 9.74
CA PRO A 133 -26.58 -4.07 10.65
C PRO A 133 -25.28 -4.58 10.05
N ALA A 134 -24.24 -3.77 10.06
CA ALA A 134 -22.93 -4.17 9.60
C ALA A 134 -22.25 -5.05 10.63
N LYS A 135 -21.60 -6.12 10.19
CA LYS A 135 -20.77 -6.98 11.05
C LYS A 135 -19.34 -6.43 11.17
N GLN A 136 -18.88 -5.79 10.12
CA GLN A 136 -17.50 -5.32 10.02
C GLN A 136 -17.37 -4.29 8.91
N ARG A 137 -16.21 -3.64 8.86
CA ARG A 137 -15.84 -2.80 7.71
C ARG A 137 -14.90 -3.56 6.78
N ALA A 138 -15.01 -3.31 5.49
CA ALA A 138 -14.18 -3.93 4.47
C ALA A 138 -13.67 -2.89 3.46
N ILE A 139 -12.59 -3.23 2.79
CA ILE A 139 -12.03 -2.42 1.70
C ILE A 139 -12.46 -3.02 0.37
N PHE A 140 -13.05 -2.17 -0.47
CA PHE A 140 -13.51 -2.50 -1.81
C PHE A 140 -12.73 -1.71 -2.85
N ALA A 141 -12.48 -2.33 -4.01
CA ALA A 141 -11.92 -1.66 -5.17
C ALA A 141 -12.28 -2.42 -6.44
N ARG A 142 -12.28 -1.73 -7.60
CA ARG A 142 -12.38 -2.40 -8.90
C ARG A 142 -11.13 -3.22 -9.16
N ALA A 143 -11.30 -4.39 -9.77
CA ALA A 143 -10.21 -5.09 -10.45
C ALA A 143 -9.94 -4.38 -11.78
N TYR A 144 -8.75 -4.58 -12.33
CA TYR A 144 -8.36 -4.04 -13.64
C TYR A 144 -9.40 -4.32 -14.72
#